data_38d2d21ff8da02b7561fb0dc5f6da942
#
_entry.id   38d2d21ff8da02b7561fb0dc5f6da942
#
_cell.length_a   1.000
_cell.length_b   1.000
_cell.length_c   1.000
_cell.angle_alpha   90.00
_cell.angle_beta   90.00
_cell.angle_gamma   90.00
#
_symmetry.space_group_name_H-M   'P 1'
#
loop_
_entity.id
_entity.type
_entity.pdbx_description
1 polymer ?
#
loop_
_entity_poly.entity_id
_entity_poly.type
_entity_poly.pdbx_seq_one_letter_code
_entity_poly.pdbx_strand_id
1 'polypeptide(L)'
;MEKQDITFNKNEDTMKLLISKMERKLAEIKLGGGKKSIEKHHAKGKLTARERIELLLDKDSPRQEIGAFVADGMYEEYGGCPSGGVVIKIGYVTGKQCIVVANDATVKAGAWFPIAAKKNLRAQEIAMENRLPIIYLVDSAGVFLPMQDEIFPDKE
;
A
#
# COMPACT_ATOMS: atom_id res chain seq x y z
N MET A 1 -8.18 30.59 32.15
CA MET A 1 -8.63 30.53 30.75
C MET A 1 -7.49 30.76 29.78
N GLU A 2 -6.78 31.88 29.78
CA GLU A 2 -5.74 32.20 28.77
C GLU A 2 -4.59 31.18 28.62
N LYS A 3 -4.05 30.58 29.70
CA LYS A 3 -2.96 29.58 29.59
C LYS A 3 -3.40 28.27 28.96
N GLN A 4 -4.63 27.82 29.19
CA GLN A 4 -5.18 26.61 28.59
C GLN A 4 -5.42 26.82 27.09
N ASP A 5 -5.91 27.99 26.69
CA ASP A 5 -6.15 28.30 25.27
C ASP A 5 -4.86 28.39 24.48
N ILE A 6 -3.78 28.95 25.04
CA ILE A 6 -2.46 29.00 24.39
C ILE A 6 -1.88 27.60 24.23
N THR A 7 -2.00 26.75 25.26
CA THR A 7 -1.49 25.36 25.18
C THR A 7 -2.29 24.54 24.16
N PHE A 8 -3.60 24.71 24.12
CA PHE A 8 -4.47 24.07 23.13
C PHE A 8 -4.09 24.46 21.71
N ASN A 9 -3.97 25.75 21.42
CA ASN A 9 -3.61 26.25 20.10
C ASN A 9 -2.23 25.73 19.65
N LYS A 10 -1.24 25.72 20.57
CA LYS A 10 0.09 25.16 20.28
C LYS A 10 0.03 23.66 19.94
N ASN A 11 -0.78 22.89 20.65
CA ASN A 11 -0.96 21.46 20.40
C ASN A 11 -1.69 21.24 19.09
N GLU A 12 -2.70 22.04 18.78
CA GLU A 12 -3.42 22.00 17.51
C GLU A 12 -2.48 22.29 16.33
N ASP A 13 -1.67 23.34 16.40
CA ASP A 13 -0.71 23.68 15.35
C ASP A 13 0.34 22.58 15.17
N THR A 14 0.84 22.01 16.28
CA THR A 14 1.77 20.88 16.24
C THR A 14 1.15 19.66 15.52
N MET A 15 -0.11 19.35 15.86
CA MET A 15 -0.83 18.24 15.24
C MET A 15 -1.07 18.49 13.75
N LYS A 16 -1.48 19.68 13.35
CA LYS A 16 -1.63 20.06 11.93
C LYS A 16 -0.33 19.88 11.14
N LEU A 17 0.81 20.25 11.73
CA LEU A 17 2.12 20.06 11.10
C LEU A 17 2.47 18.56 10.93
N LEU A 18 2.17 17.73 11.94
CA LEU A 18 2.39 16.29 11.86
C LEU A 18 1.51 15.65 10.78
N ILE A 19 0.23 16.00 10.75
CA ILE A 19 -0.72 15.51 9.73
C ILE A 19 -0.23 15.92 8.33
N SER A 20 0.15 17.19 8.13
CA SER A 20 0.65 17.67 6.85
C SER A 20 1.92 16.94 6.38
N LYS A 21 2.83 16.58 7.31
CA LYS A 21 4.00 15.76 7.00
C LYS A 21 3.60 14.35 6.58
N MET A 22 2.68 13.74 7.31
CA MET A 22 2.18 12.40 7.00
C MET A 22 1.49 12.37 5.63
N GLU A 23 0.64 13.33 5.32
CA GLU A 23 -0.06 13.44 4.04
C GLU A 23 0.90 13.60 2.86
N ARG A 24 1.92 14.45 2.99
CA ARG A 24 2.97 14.58 1.96
C ARG A 24 3.70 13.27 1.72
N LYS A 25 4.10 12.59 2.81
CA LYS A 25 4.77 11.30 2.73
C LYS A 25 3.86 10.24 2.09
N LEU A 26 2.59 10.22 2.47
CA LEU A 26 1.60 9.33 1.85
C LEU A 26 1.44 9.59 0.35
N ALA A 27 1.44 10.86 -0.07
CA ALA A 27 1.38 11.22 -1.48
C ALA A 27 2.61 10.71 -2.26
N GLU A 28 3.81 10.80 -1.69
CA GLU A 28 5.04 10.22 -2.26
C GLU A 28 4.93 8.69 -2.39
N ILE A 29 4.54 8.00 -1.31
CA ILE A 29 4.35 6.55 -1.29
C ILE A 29 3.35 6.08 -2.35
N LYS A 30 2.27 6.83 -2.55
CA LYS A 30 1.24 6.51 -3.54
C LYS A 30 1.75 6.57 -5.00
N LEU A 31 2.87 7.20 -5.26
CA LEU A 31 3.52 7.17 -6.57
C LEU A 31 4.20 5.82 -6.88
N GLY A 32 4.26 4.89 -5.92
CA GLY A 32 4.87 3.58 -6.12
C GLY A 32 6.30 3.69 -6.64
N GLY A 33 6.58 3.13 -7.81
CA GLY A 33 7.89 3.23 -8.47
C GLY A 33 8.23 4.60 -9.07
N GLY A 34 7.40 5.64 -8.79
CA GLY A 34 7.59 7.02 -9.23
C GLY A 34 6.93 7.33 -10.58
N LYS A 35 6.80 8.63 -10.86
CA LYS A 35 6.09 9.14 -12.06
C LYS A 35 6.56 8.50 -13.36
N LYS A 36 7.87 8.38 -13.58
CA LYS A 36 8.43 7.77 -14.80
C LYS A 36 8.03 6.30 -14.96
N SER A 37 7.97 5.54 -13.85
CA SER A 37 7.52 4.15 -13.88
C SER A 37 6.03 4.04 -14.19
N ILE A 38 5.22 4.94 -13.65
CA ILE A 38 3.77 5.02 -13.94
C ILE A 38 3.56 5.35 -15.42
N GLU A 39 4.22 6.37 -15.95
CA GLU A 39 4.14 6.76 -17.38
C GLU A 39 4.52 5.62 -18.31
N LYS A 40 5.63 4.93 -18.00
CA LYS A 40 6.07 3.73 -18.75
C LYS A 40 5.06 2.59 -18.67
N HIS A 41 4.36 2.47 -17.55
CA HIS A 41 3.33 1.46 -17.33
C HIS A 41 2.09 1.77 -18.18
N HIS A 42 1.62 3.02 -18.13
CA HIS A 42 0.51 3.50 -18.95
C HIS A 42 0.81 3.43 -20.46
N ALA A 43 2.04 3.76 -20.89
CA ALA A 43 2.44 3.63 -22.28
C ALA A 43 2.35 2.20 -22.84
N LYS A 44 2.34 1.18 -21.95
CA LYS A 44 2.10 -0.22 -22.30
C LYS A 44 0.63 -0.63 -22.22
N GLY A 45 -0.30 0.32 -22.03
CA GLY A 45 -1.72 0.05 -21.84
C GLY A 45 -2.08 -0.59 -20.50
N LYS A 46 -1.15 -0.59 -19.52
CA LYS A 46 -1.39 -1.15 -18.19
C LYS A 46 -1.80 -0.08 -17.19
N LEU A 47 -2.64 -0.46 -16.24
CA LEU A 47 -3.06 0.36 -15.10
C LEU A 47 -2.20 0.04 -13.87
N THR A 48 -1.92 1.04 -13.05
CA THR A 48 -1.24 0.85 -11.76
C THR A 48 -2.08 -0.01 -10.80
N ALA A 49 -1.47 -0.53 -9.74
CA ALA A 49 -2.18 -1.31 -8.73
C ALA A 49 -3.39 -0.56 -8.15
N ARG A 50 -3.20 0.72 -7.81
CA ARG A 50 -4.28 1.54 -7.24
C ARG A 50 -5.39 1.79 -8.23
N GLU A 51 -5.09 2.07 -9.49
CA GLU A 51 -6.10 2.25 -10.55
C GLU A 51 -6.91 0.96 -10.79
N ARG A 52 -6.25 -0.21 -10.83
CA ARG A 52 -6.94 -1.50 -10.96
C ARG A 52 -7.91 -1.76 -9.81
N ILE A 53 -7.49 -1.45 -8.58
CA ILE A 53 -8.36 -1.60 -7.40
C ILE A 53 -9.55 -0.64 -7.50
N GLU A 54 -9.32 0.64 -7.85
CA GLU A 54 -10.40 1.63 -7.97
C GLU A 54 -11.44 1.25 -9.04
N LEU A 55 -11.01 0.62 -10.15
CA LEU A 55 -11.93 0.13 -11.18
C LEU A 55 -12.74 -1.09 -10.74
N LEU A 56 -12.20 -1.89 -9.81
CA LEU A 56 -12.89 -3.08 -9.29
C LEU A 56 -13.90 -2.73 -8.21
N LEU A 57 -13.61 -1.72 -7.38
CA LEU A 57 -14.45 -1.35 -6.26
C LEU A 57 -15.72 -0.63 -6.73
N ASP A 58 -16.81 -0.87 -6.04
CA ASP A 58 -18.08 -0.20 -6.28
C ASP A 58 -17.90 1.32 -6.16
N LYS A 59 -18.43 2.05 -7.15
CA LYS A 59 -18.36 3.50 -7.19
C LYS A 59 -19.01 4.09 -5.94
N ASP A 60 -18.37 5.13 -5.37
CA ASP A 60 -18.84 5.87 -4.20
C ASP A 60 -19.00 5.02 -2.91
N SER A 61 -18.51 3.77 -2.89
CA SER A 61 -18.50 2.93 -1.70
C SER A 61 -17.35 3.29 -0.75
N PRO A 62 -17.53 3.09 0.57
CA PRO A 62 -16.44 3.25 1.54
C PRO A 62 -15.27 2.33 1.22
N ARG A 63 -14.05 2.87 1.32
CA ARG A 63 -12.82 2.12 1.05
C ARG A 63 -11.65 2.63 1.87
N GLN A 64 -10.79 1.72 2.30
CA GLN A 64 -9.61 2.04 3.11
C GLN A 64 -8.39 1.28 2.61
N GLU A 65 -7.27 1.98 2.37
CA GLU A 65 -5.98 1.33 2.09
C GLU A 65 -5.33 0.87 3.41
N ILE A 66 -4.89 -0.39 3.46
CA ILE A 66 -4.26 -1.01 4.62
C ILE A 66 -2.74 -1.02 4.43
N GLY A 67 -2.00 -0.52 5.43
CA GLY A 67 -0.55 -0.59 5.45
C GLY A 67 0.12 0.20 4.31
N ALA A 68 -0.37 1.40 3.98
CA ALA A 68 0.24 2.24 2.94
C ALA A 68 1.71 2.59 3.23
N PHE A 69 2.08 2.77 4.51
CA PHE A 69 3.44 3.10 4.96
C PHE A 69 4.36 1.90 5.14
N VAL A 70 3.90 0.69 4.84
CA VAL A 70 4.76 -0.51 4.93
C VAL A 70 5.98 -0.34 4.05
N ALA A 71 7.15 -0.68 4.60
CA ALA A 71 8.49 -0.56 4.00
C ALA A 71 8.95 0.88 3.71
N ASP A 72 8.34 1.89 4.33
CA ASP A 72 8.88 3.25 4.24
C ASP A 72 10.28 3.31 4.90
N GLY A 73 11.28 3.78 4.15
CA GLY A 73 12.68 3.80 4.58
C GLY A 73 13.37 2.42 4.60
N MET A 74 12.75 1.37 4.05
CA MET A 74 13.37 0.05 3.91
C MET A 74 13.83 -0.20 2.47
N TYR A 75 14.87 -1.05 2.32
CA TYR A 75 15.39 -1.50 1.02
C TYR A 75 15.91 -0.34 0.14
N GLU A 76 16.45 0.70 0.76
CA GLU A 76 17.01 1.89 0.07
C GLU A 76 18.13 1.51 -0.90
N GLU A 77 18.96 0.52 -0.55
CA GLU A 77 20.02 -0.05 -1.40
C GLU A 77 19.50 -0.65 -2.71
N TYR A 78 18.24 -1.06 -2.72
CA TYR A 78 17.55 -1.56 -3.93
C TYR A 78 16.65 -0.49 -4.57
N GLY A 79 16.67 0.75 -4.07
CA GLY A 79 15.82 1.86 -4.53
C GLY A 79 14.43 1.88 -3.91
N GLY A 80 14.29 1.30 -2.71
CA GLY A 80 13.07 1.31 -1.91
C GLY A 80 12.00 0.33 -2.37
N CYS A 81 11.00 0.14 -1.50
CA CYS A 81 9.84 -0.71 -1.77
C CYS A 81 8.55 -0.08 -1.22
N PRO A 82 8.08 1.03 -1.82
CA PRO A 82 6.89 1.75 -1.35
C PRO A 82 5.68 0.82 -1.19
N SER A 83 4.95 0.95 -0.08
CA SER A 83 3.81 0.09 0.29
C SER A 83 4.16 -1.41 0.33
N GLY A 84 5.45 -1.78 0.44
CA GLY A 84 5.91 -3.17 0.35
C GLY A 84 5.69 -3.80 -1.03
N GLY A 85 5.59 -3.01 -2.12
CA GLY A 85 5.33 -3.50 -3.47
C GLY A 85 3.92 -4.08 -3.68
N VAL A 86 3.04 -3.94 -2.68
CA VAL A 86 1.67 -4.49 -2.71
C VAL A 86 0.69 -3.46 -2.14
N VAL A 87 -0.34 -3.14 -2.89
CA VAL A 87 -1.45 -2.29 -2.45
C VAL A 87 -2.60 -3.18 -1.96
N ILE A 88 -3.06 -2.91 -0.74
CA ILE A 88 -4.17 -3.65 -0.13
C ILE A 88 -5.26 -2.66 0.25
N LYS A 89 -6.49 -2.91 -0.21
CA LYS A 89 -7.66 -2.12 0.19
C LYS A 89 -8.79 -3.03 0.68
N ILE A 90 -9.49 -2.55 1.68
CA ILE A 90 -10.82 -3.04 2.04
C ILE A 90 -11.85 -2.13 1.35
N GLY A 91 -12.86 -2.72 0.75
CA GLY A 91 -13.91 -1.98 0.03
C GLY A 91 -15.04 -2.90 -0.39
N TYR A 92 -15.90 -2.44 -1.27
CA TYR A 92 -17.06 -3.20 -1.73
C TYR A 92 -16.91 -3.56 -3.21
N VAL A 93 -17.24 -4.80 -3.54
CA VAL A 93 -17.35 -5.29 -4.92
C VAL A 93 -18.71 -5.95 -5.07
N THR A 94 -19.53 -5.41 -5.97
CA THR A 94 -20.94 -5.86 -6.17
C THR A 94 -21.75 -5.94 -4.86
N GLY A 95 -21.60 -4.91 -4.01
CA GLY A 95 -22.29 -4.79 -2.73
C GLY A 95 -21.74 -5.65 -1.60
N LYS A 96 -20.68 -6.44 -1.83
CA LYS A 96 -20.06 -7.28 -0.80
C LYS A 96 -18.71 -6.68 -0.38
N GLN A 97 -18.52 -6.50 0.93
CA GLN A 97 -17.24 -6.07 1.47
C GLN A 97 -16.20 -7.17 1.28
N CYS A 98 -15.03 -6.79 0.79
CA CYS A 98 -13.91 -7.69 0.55
C CYS A 98 -12.57 -6.98 0.74
N ILE A 99 -11.51 -7.76 0.81
CA ILE A 99 -10.13 -7.27 0.72
C ILE A 99 -9.63 -7.48 -0.70
N VAL A 100 -9.06 -6.43 -1.28
CA VAL A 100 -8.42 -6.49 -2.60
C VAL A 100 -6.93 -6.28 -2.44
N VAL A 101 -6.15 -7.21 -2.97
CA VAL A 101 -4.68 -7.21 -2.94
C VAL A 101 -4.16 -7.08 -4.36
N ALA A 102 -3.34 -6.09 -4.64
CA ALA A 102 -2.76 -5.87 -5.97
C ALA A 102 -1.25 -5.67 -5.90
N ASN A 103 -0.49 -6.44 -6.66
CA ASN A 103 0.94 -6.18 -6.85
C ASN A 103 1.12 -4.84 -7.57
N ASP A 104 2.06 -4.03 -7.09
CA ASP A 104 2.43 -2.78 -7.76
C ASP A 104 3.60 -3.03 -8.72
N ALA A 105 3.25 -3.33 -9.98
CA ALA A 105 4.24 -3.60 -11.01
C ALA A 105 5.11 -2.38 -11.38
N THR A 106 4.79 -1.19 -10.87
CA THR A 106 5.67 -0.01 -10.98
C THR A 106 6.86 -0.09 -10.02
N VAL A 107 6.73 -0.90 -8.95
CA VAL A 107 7.78 -1.16 -7.94
C VAL A 107 8.44 -2.50 -8.27
N LYS A 108 9.67 -2.47 -8.79
CA LYS A 108 10.46 -3.67 -9.13
C LYS A 108 9.67 -4.75 -9.91
N ALA A 109 8.85 -4.31 -10.88
CA ALA A 109 7.98 -5.18 -11.67
C ALA A 109 7.03 -6.06 -10.80
N GLY A 110 6.63 -5.58 -9.64
CA GLY A 110 5.77 -6.31 -8.71
C GLY A 110 6.45 -7.47 -7.99
N ALA A 111 7.79 -7.48 -7.95
CA ALA A 111 8.53 -8.53 -7.26
C ALA A 111 8.25 -8.53 -5.74
N TRP A 112 8.22 -9.71 -5.17
CA TRP A 112 7.98 -9.92 -3.75
C TRP A 112 9.25 -9.73 -2.94
N PHE A 113 9.22 -8.76 -2.04
CA PHE A 113 10.17 -8.60 -0.95
C PHE A 113 9.70 -9.36 0.29
N PRO A 114 10.56 -9.66 1.27
CA PRO A 114 10.16 -10.32 2.52
C PRO A 114 8.97 -9.61 3.20
N ILE A 115 9.00 -8.29 3.22
CA ILE A 115 7.90 -7.49 3.79
C ILE A 115 6.58 -7.61 3.00
N ALA A 116 6.65 -7.88 1.68
CA ALA A 116 5.46 -8.09 0.86
C ALA A 116 4.72 -9.36 1.30
N ALA A 117 5.45 -10.43 1.61
CA ALA A 117 4.89 -11.68 2.14
C ALA A 117 4.17 -11.43 3.47
N LYS A 118 4.84 -10.77 4.43
CA LYS A 118 4.25 -10.42 5.75
C LYS A 118 3.01 -9.55 5.61
N LYS A 119 3.01 -8.58 4.70
CA LYS A 119 1.85 -7.75 4.43
C LYS A 119 0.67 -8.54 3.86
N ASN A 120 0.94 -9.50 2.96
CA ASN A 120 -0.09 -10.39 2.41
C ASN A 120 -0.67 -11.30 3.48
N LEU A 121 0.16 -11.92 4.33
CA LEU A 121 -0.30 -12.72 5.46
C LEU A 121 -1.21 -11.90 6.39
N ARG A 122 -0.83 -10.67 6.70
CA ARG A 122 -1.68 -9.78 7.51
C ARG A 122 -3.03 -9.49 6.85
N ALA A 123 -3.06 -9.32 5.52
CA ALA A 123 -4.33 -9.15 4.80
C ALA A 123 -5.21 -10.40 4.88
N GLN A 124 -4.60 -11.58 4.80
CA GLN A 124 -5.31 -12.86 4.94
C GLN A 124 -5.86 -13.04 6.36
N GLU A 125 -5.08 -12.72 7.39
CA GLU A 125 -5.55 -12.73 8.79
C GLU A 125 -6.76 -11.82 8.97
N ILE A 126 -6.69 -10.56 8.50
CA ILE A 126 -7.82 -9.63 8.58
C ILE A 126 -9.04 -10.19 7.83
N ALA A 127 -8.84 -10.78 6.65
CA ALA A 127 -9.92 -11.40 5.88
C ALA A 127 -10.56 -12.55 6.66
N MET A 128 -9.76 -13.43 7.25
CA MET A 128 -10.25 -14.58 8.03
C MET A 128 -10.99 -14.13 9.29
N GLU A 129 -10.41 -13.23 10.09
CA GLU A 129 -11.00 -12.71 11.32
C GLU A 129 -12.37 -12.05 11.08
N ASN A 130 -12.51 -11.34 9.96
CA ASN A 130 -13.73 -10.62 9.59
C ASN A 130 -14.62 -11.39 8.62
N ARG A 131 -14.27 -12.62 8.23
CA ARG A 131 -14.98 -13.45 7.25
C ARG A 131 -15.24 -12.75 5.92
N LEU A 132 -14.23 -12.01 5.45
CA LEU A 132 -14.28 -11.27 4.20
C LEU A 132 -13.66 -12.10 3.06
N PRO A 133 -14.24 -12.07 1.85
CA PRO A 133 -13.56 -12.55 0.67
C PRO A 133 -12.30 -11.77 0.41
N ILE A 134 -11.27 -12.42 -0.15
CA ILE A 134 -10.04 -11.76 -0.60
C ILE A 134 -9.90 -11.94 -2.11
N ILE A 135 -9.57 -10.86 -2.82
CA ILE A 135 -9.39 -10.84 -4.28
C ILE A 135 -7.96 -10.42 -4.58
N TYR A 136 -7.25 -11.22 -5.36
CA TYR A 136 -5.89 -10.93 -5.79
C TYR A 136 -5.85 -10.45 -7.23
N LEU A 137 -5.33 -9.24 -7.44
CA LEU A 137 -5.02 -8.68 -8.77
C LEU A 137 -3.52 -8.84 -9.01
N VAL A 138 -3.13 -10.02 -9.49
CA VAL A 138 -1.72 -10.38 -9.63
C VAL A 138 -1.10 -9.72 -10.87
N ASP A 139 0.02 -9.04 -10.68
CA ASP A 139 0.95 -8.56 -11.73
C ASP A 139 2.36 -8.52 -11.11
N SER A 140 3.02 -9.68 -11.07
CA SER A 140 4.26 -9.89 -10.32
C SER A 140 5.29 -10.63 -11.15
N ALA A 141 6.55 -10.19 -11.06
CA ALA A 141 7.70 -10.90 -11.64
C ALA A 141 8.17 -12.09 -10.78
N GLY A 142 7.48 -12.40 -9.67
CA GLY A 142 7.88 -13.43 -8.72
C GLY A 142 8.66 -12.86 -7.54
N VAL A 143 9.55 -13.67 -6.96
CA VAL A 143 10.36 -13.29 -5.79
C VAL A 143 11.47 -12.32 -6.21
N PHE A 144 11.79 -11.34 -5.35
CA PHE A 144 12.94 -10.48 -5.53
C PHE A 144 14.24 -11.27 -5.30
N LEU A 145 14.84 -11.75 -6.38
CA LEU A 145 15.95 -12.71 -6.35
C LEU A 145 17.13 -12.34 -5.43
N PRO A 146 17.54 -11.06 -5.29
CA PRO A 146 18.62 -10.71 -4.36
C PRO A 146 18.33 -11.03 -2.88
N MET A 147 17.07 -11.29 -2.52
CA MET A 147 16.61 -11.60 -1.16
C MET A 147 15.87 -12.95 -1.08
N GLN A 148 16.11 -13.84 -2.03
CA GLN A 148 15.40 -15.12 -2.12
C GLN A 148 15.60 -16.00 -0.87
N ASP A 149 16.76 -15.92 -0.24
CA ASP A 149 17.13 -16.63 0.96
C ASP A 149 16.35 -16.17 2.20
N GLU A 150 15.82 -14.95 2.18
CA GLU A 150 14.94 -14.43 3.23
C GLU A 150 13.46 -14.76 3.04
N ILE A 151 13.07 -15.20 1.83
CA ILE A 151 11.66 -15.44 1.47
C ILE A 151 11.34 -16.93 1.45
N PHE A 152 12.14 -17.76 0.76
CA PHE A 152 11.84 -19.18 0.59
C PHE A 152 11.98 -20.06 1.84
N PRO A 153 12.89 -19.78 2.80
CA PRO A 153 12.98 -20.61 3.99
C PRO A 153 11.90 -20.32 5.04
N ASP A 154 11.11 -19.26 4.84
CA ASP A 154 10.11 -18.86 5.82
C ASP A 154 8.94 -19.85 5.82
N LYS A 155 8.54 -20.24 7.02
CA LYS A 155 7.43 -21.15 7.25
C LYS A 155 6.06 -20.45 7.20
N GLU A 156 6.06 -19.12 7.43
CA GLU A 156 4.86 -18.30 7.52
C GLU A 156 4.66 -17.41 6.30
#